data_30892a953e50b4f51f6686597c248fb6
#
_entry.id   30892a953e50b4f51f6686597c248fb6
#
_cell.length_a   1.000
_cell.length_b   1.000
_cell.length_c   1.000
_cell.angle_alpha   90.00
_cell.angle_beta   90.00
_cell.angle_gamma   90.00
#
_symmetry.space_group_name_H-M   'P 1'
#
loop_
_entity.id
_entity.type
_entity.pdbx_description
1 polymer ?
#
loop_
_entity_poly.entity_id
_entity_poly.type
_entity_poly.pdbx_seq_one_letter_code
_entity_poly.pdbx_strand_id
1 'polypeptide(L)'
;KRIQKILKKKNINFFLYKPSRPDYYNVKDFEILKNCDVIFIISPNKTHLSYIKKLYSKRYIFCEKPPVNSIKDLNSLKKINSKRIYFNYNFRFSKISEILEKRNQHKIGKLIYANLITSHGLALKKEYKNNWRSNLKKSPKGVYEVISIHWIDLINFHFNIDDIEKPKLLNRSGVGNSFDTSLVEIKTPDSSLVNVFSTYNSAYSKRLFFLFENGIIEQIDNILSIRGPAINLDKRGFFKKPKLIESYKINENNDYNNSLEKSITFFLNKVKEKEFFNKKLFNFALKSNSLIL
;
A
#
# COMPACT_ATOMS: atom_id res chain seq x y z
N LYS A 1 -11.22 -5.68 12.20
CA LYS A 1 -12.66 -5.60 11.82
C LYS A 1 -12.91 -5.80 10.31
N ARG A 2 -12.19 -5.10 9.36
CA ARG A 2 -12.43 -5.24 7.90
C ARG A 2 -12.10 -6.65 7.40
N ILE A 3 -10.92 -7.18 7.68
CA ILE A 3 -10.52 -8.54 7.30
C ILE A 3 -11.48 -9.59 7.87
N GLN A 4 -11.88 -9.46 9.13
CA GLN A 4 -12.88 -10.35 9.74
C GLN A 4 -14.21 -10.36 8.97
N LYS A 5 -14.69 -9.19 8.52
CA LYS A 5 -15.92 -9.11 7.68
C LYS A 5 -15.75 -9.86 6.36
N ILE A 6 -14.57 -9.72 5.72
CA ILE A 6 -14.27 -10.42 4.47
C ILE A 6 -14.21 -11.93 4.68
N LEU A 7 -13.54 -12.39 5.75
CA LEU A 7 -13.45 -13.83 6.06
C LEU A 7 -14.84 -14.42 6.37
N LYS A 8 -15.68 -13.72 7.15
CA LYS A 8 -17.08 -14.13 7.40
C LYS A 8 -17.89 -14.21 6.10
N LYS A 9 -17.80 -13.21 5.23
CA LYS A 9 -18.48 -13.20 3.91
C LYS A 9 -18.08 -14.41 3.05
N LYS A 10 -16.87 -14.91 3.24
CA LYS A 10 -16.34 -16.10 2.53
C LYS A 10 -16.57 -17.42 3.27
N ASN A 11 -17.38 -17.42 4.32
CA ASN A 11 -17.68 -18.59 5.16
C ASN A 11 -16.42 -19.28 5.73
N ILE A 12 -15.39 -18.48 6.05
CA ILE A 12 -14.16 -18.99 6.64
C ILE A 12 -14.26 -18.87 8.15
N ASN A 13 -14.15 -20.00 8.85
CA ASN A 13 -14.02 -20.04 10.29
C ASN A 13 -12.62 -19.57 10.70
N PHE A 14 -12.55 -18.74 11.75
CA PHE A 14 -11.28 -18.22 12.24
C PHE A 14 -11.32 -18.00 13.76
N PHE A 15 -10.16 -18.09 14.37
CA PHE A 15 -9.89 -17.69 15.74
C PHE A 15 -9.25 -16.32 15.78
N LEU A 16 -9.47 -15.60 16.88
CA LEU A 16 -8.82 -14.33 17.15
C LEU A 16 -7.84 -14.52 18.30
N TYR A 17 -6.60 -14.14 18.09
CA TYR A 17 -5.57 -14.13 19.10
C TYR A 17 -5.03 -12.72 19.32
N LYS A 18 -5.12 -12.23 20.55
CA LYS A 18 -4.55 -10.95 20.97
C LYS A 18 -4.18 -10.98 22.45
N PRO A 19 -2.93 -11.22 22.79
CA PRO A 19 -2.50 -11.44 24.17
C PRO A 19 -2.74 -10.24 25.10
N SER A 20 -2.79 -9.01 24.56
CA SER A 20 -3.04 -7.79 25.35
C SER A 20 -4.51 -7.57 25.74
N ARG A 21 -5.44 -8.39 25.22
CA ARG A 21 -6.89 -8.32 25.52
C ARG A 21 -7.52 -9.70 25.36
N PRO A 22 -7.20 -10.65 26.23
CA PRO A 22 -7.65 -12.04 26.07
C PRO A 22 -9.18 -12.18 26.16
N ASP A 23 -9.86 -11.33 26.93
CA ASP A 23 -11.30 -11.44 27.18
C ASP A 23 -12.19 -11.21 25.95
N TYR A 24 -11.65 -10.56 24.92
CA TYR A 24 -12.35 -10.29 23.66
C TYR A 24 -12.09 -11.32 22.57
N TYR A 25 -11.28 -12.37 22.84
CA TYR A 25 -10.78 -13.27 21.80
C TYR A 25 -10.96 -14.73 22.20
N ASN A 26 -11.29 -15.56 21.19
CA ASN A 26 -11.61 -16.97 21.37
C ASN A 26 -10.40 -17.82 21.80
N VAL A 27 -9.17 -17.32 21.62
CA VAL A 27 -7.94 -18.07 21.84
C VAL A 27 -6.97 -17.26 22.67
N LYS A 28 -6.57 -17.81 23.82
CA LYS A 28 -5.60 -17.22 24.74
C LYS A 28 -4.20 -17.83 24.54
N ASP A 29 -4.13 -19.09 24.13
CA ASP A 29 -2.89 -19.81 23.95
C ASP A 29 -2.31 -19.62 22.53
N PHE A 30 -1.02 -19.28 22.47
CA PHE A 30 -0.28 -19.16 21.22
C PHE A 30 -0.13 -20.49 20.48
N GLU A 31 -0.06 -21.61 21.22
CA GLU A 31 0.14 -22.94 20.64
C GLU A 31 -0.99 -23.33 19.66
N ILE A 32 -2.20 -22.85 19.91
CA ILE A 32 -3.35 -23.09 19.02
C ILE A 32 -3.09 -22.53 17.61
N LEU A 33 -2.33 -21.42 17.49
CA LEU A 33 -1.97 -20.88 16.18
C LEU A 33 -1.10 -21.84 15.36
N LYS A 34 -0.36 -22.71 16.04
CA LYS A 34 0.45 -23.74 15.39
C LYS A 34 -0.37 -24.85 14.74
N ASN A 35 -1.66 -24.96 15.07
CA ASN A 35 -2.58 -25.95 14.50
C ASN A 35 -3.43 -25.37 13.34
N CYS A 36 -3.27 -24.08 13.03
CA CYS A 36 -3.95 -23.44 11.89
C CYS A 36 -3.13 -23.57 10.61
N ASP A 37 -3.77 -23.83 9.47
CA ASP A 37 -3.12 -23.86 8.16
C ASP A 37 -2.73 -22.45 7.69
N VAL A 38 -3.50 -21.46 8.10
CA VAL A 38 -3.42 -20.05 7.63
C VAL A 38 -3.39 -19.11 8.81
N ILE A 39 -2.46 -18.16 8.76
CA ILE A 39 -2.29 -17.12 9.77
C ILE A 39 -2.41 -15.73 9.14
N PHE A 40 -3.29 -14.90 9.71
CA PHE A 40 -3.37 -13.47 9.38
C PHE A 40 -2.69 -12.65 10.49
N ILE A 41 -1.54 -12.05 10.18
CA ILE A 41 -0.81 -11.17 11.10
C ILE A 41 -1.28 -9.73 10.87
N ILE A 42 -2.10 -9.21 11.80
CA ILE A 42 -2.71 -7.87 11.76
C ILE A 42 -2.34 -7.11 13.05
N SER A 43 -1.24 -7.47 13.62
CA SER A 43 -0.69 -6.91 14.86
C SER A 43 0.10 -5.62 14.59
N PRO A 44 0.58 -4.90 15.63
CA PRO A 44 1.49 -3.78 15.42
C PRO A 44 2.76 -4.19 14.66
N ASN A 45 3.20 -3.34 13.75
CA ASN A 45 4.31 -3.62 12.81
C ASN A 45 5.56 -4.24 13.46
N LYS A 46 5.95 -3.74 14.65
CA LYS A 46 7.12 -4.25 15.41
C LYS A 46 7.02 -5.73 15.82
N THR A 47 5.85 -6.33 15.74
CA THR A 47 5.62 -7.73 16.11
C THR A 47 5.56 -8.68 14.92
N HIS A 48 5.51 -8.16 13.67
CA HIS A 48 5.35 -8.97 12.48
C HIS A 48 6.43 -10.03 12.34
N LEU A 49 7.71 -9.61 12.40
CA LEU A 49 8.84 -10.55 12.26
C LEU A 49 8.83 -11.65 13.32
N SER A 50 8.50 -11.31 14.58
CA SER A 50 8.42 -12.29 15.66
C SER A 50 7.39 -13.38 15.39
N TYR A 51 6.18 -12.99 14.94
CA TYR A 51 5.15 -13.94 14.57
C TYR A 51 5.53 -14.74 13.32
N ILE A 52 6.08 -14.08 12.29
CA ILE A 52 6.56 -14.78 11.10
C ILE A 52 7.57 -15.84 11.48
N LYS A 53 8.62 -15.52 12.23
CA LYS A 53 9.67 -16.47 12.66
C LYS A 53 9.12 -17.68 13.40
N LYS A 54 8.08 -17.52 14.21
CA LYS A 54 7.46 -18.60 14.98
C LYS A 54 6.55 -19.51 14.14
N LEU A 55 6.01 -19.02 13.01
CA LEU A 55 4.90 -19.65 12.31
C LEU A 55 5.17 -20.06 10.86
N TYR A 56 6.23 -19.51 10.20
CA TYR A 56 6.42 -19.59 8.74
C TYR A 56 6.69 -20.97 8.16
N SER A 57 7.20 -21.92 8.96
CA SER A 57 7.75 -23.18 8.43
C SER A 57 6.70 -24.11 7.79
N LYS A 58 5.48 -24.10 8.31
CA LYS A 58 4.41 -25.02 7.88
C LYS A 58 3.10 -24.34 7.45
N ARG A 59 2.97 -23.01 7.62
CA ARG A 59 1.72 -22.27 7.48
C ARG A 59 1.79 -21.23 6.37
N TYR A 60 0.64 -20.94 5.77
CA TYR A 60 0.49 -19.78 4.90
C TYR A 60 0.28 -18.54 5.77
N ILE A 61 1.07 -17.51 5.53
CA ILE A 61 1.04 -16.27 6.30
C ILE A 61 0.62 -15.11 5.42
N PHE A 62 -0.49 -14.48 5.78
CA PHE A 62 -0.89 -13.16 5.31
C PHE A 62 -0.46 -12.13 6.36
N CYS A 63 0.42 -11.21 6.02
CA CYS A 63 0.92 -10.21 6.96
C CYS A 63 0.61 -8.80 6.46
N GLU A 64 0.13 -7.93 7.36
CA GLU A 64 -0.05 -6.51 7.07
C GLU A 64 1.28 -5.80 6.79
N LYS A 65 1.20 -4.74 6.01
CA LYS A 65 2.33 -3.85 5.73
C LYS A 65 2.56 -2.85 6.90
N PRO A 66 3.75 -2.27 7.05
CA PRO A 66 5.01 -2.71 6.46
C PRO A 66 5.45 -4.06 7.05
N PRO A 67 6.19 -4.87 6.29
CA PRO A 67 6.73 -6.15 6.80
C PRO A 67 7.49 -6.03 8.11
N VAL A 68 8.37 -5.04 8.20
CA VAL A 68 9.22 -4.76 9.38
C VAL A 68 9.52 -3.27 9.54
N ASN A 69 10.08 -2.88 10.70
CA ASN A 69 10.33 -1.48 11.05
C ASN A 69 11.83 -1.10 11.15
N SER A 70 12.74 -2.03 10.86
CA SER A 70 14.18 -1.76 10.93
C SER A 70 14.94 -2.52 9.85
N ILE A 71 16.09 -1.99 9.44
CA ILE A 71 17.03 -2.65 8.51
C ILE A 71 17.51 -4.00 9.09
N LYS A 72 17.76 -4.09 10.39
CA LYS A 72 18.14 -5.34 11.06
C LYS A 72 17.05 -6.41 10.87
N ASP A 73 15.79 -6.04 11.08
CA ASP A 73 14.66 -6.95 10.92
C ASP A 73 14.43 -7.32 9.44
N LEU A 74 14.64 -6.37 8.52
CA LEU A 74 14.58 -6.61 7.09
C LEU A 74 15.60 -7.65 6.64
N ASN A 75 16.87 -7.52 7.12
CA ASN A 75 17.92 -8.49 6.82
C ASN A 75 17.64 -9.87 7.42
N SER A 76 16.99 -9.91 8.58
CA SER A 76 16.52 -11.17 9.18
C SER A 76 15.37 -11.79 8.35
N LEU A 77 14.44 -10.97 7.86
CA LEU A 77 13.31 -11.42 7.05
C LEU A 77 13.76 -11.96 5.68
N LYS A 78 14.79 -11.35 5.05
CA LYS A 78 15.38 -11.82 3.79
C LYS A 78 15.91 -13.26 3.84
N LYS A 79 16.31 -13.73 5.04
CA LYS A 79 16.83 -15.09 5.26
C LYS A 79 15.74 -16.14 5.43
N ILE A 80 14.47 -15.75 5.53
CA ILE A 80 13.35 -16.67 5.75
C ILE A 80 12.90 -17.26 4.41
N ASN A 81 12.52 -18.55 4.41
CA ASN A 81 11.86 -19.17 3.27
C ASN A 81 10.49 -18.52 3.04
N SER A 82 10.37 -17.80 1.95
CA SER A 82 9.25 -16.92 1.65
C SER A 82 8.07 -17.60 0.93
N LYS A 83 8.18 -18.87 0.57
CA LYS A 83 7.21 -19.55 -0.32
C LYS A 83 5.76 -19.51 0.15
N ARG A 84 5.52 -19.35 1.46
CA ARG A 84 4.19 -19.29 2.07
C ARG A 84 3.85 -17.95 2.72
N ILE A 85 4.66 -16.91 2.47
CA ILE A 85 4.46 -15.59 3.09
C ILE A 85 4.01 -14.59 2.04
N TYR A 86 2.90 -13.91 2.34
CA TYR A 86 2.34 -12.84 1.52
C TYR A 86 2.18 -11.57 2.35
N PHE A 87 2.66 -10.44 1.85
CA PHE A 87 2.49 -9.13 2.47
C PHE A 87 1.38 -8.33 1.79
N ASN A 88 0.48 -7.78 2.59
CA ASN A 88 -0.70 -7.08 2.10
C ASN A 88 -0.41 -5.66 1.62
N TYR A 89 0.06 -5.54 0.39
CA TYR A 89 0.08 -4.28 -0.34
C TYR A 89 -1.16 -4.20 -1.23
N ASN A 90 -2.31 -3.95 -0.61
CA ASN A 90 -3.61 -4.05 -1.27
C ASN A 90 -3.81 -3.06 -2.43
N PHE A 91 -3.08 -1.92 -2.48
CA PHE A 91 -3.19 -0.97 -3.60
C PHE A 91 -2.76 -1.57 -4.95
N ARG A 92 -1.99 -2.65 -4.97
CA ARG A 92 -1.72 -3.44 -6.19
C ARG A 92 -3.00 -4.01 -6.83
N PHE A 93 -4.11 -4.07 -6.10
CA PHE A 93 -5.43 -4.56 -6.54
C PHE A 93 -6.48 -3.43 -6.67
N SER A 94 -6.06 -2.17 -6.57
CA SER A 94 -6.93 -1.01 -6.73
C SER A 94 -7.25 -0.73 -8.21
N LYS A 95 -8.29 0.07 -8.46
CA LYS A 95 -8.66 0.44 -9.84
C LYS A 95 -7.54 1.18 -10.57
N ILE A 96 -6.81 2.08 -9.88
CA ILE A 96 -5.67 2.75 -10.50
C ILE A 96 -4.56 1.75 -10.88
N SER A 97 -4.29 0.74 -10.05
CA SER A 97 -3.30 -0.31 -10.37
C SER A 97 -3.71 -1.10 -11.61
N GLU A 98 -4.98 -1.48 -11.73
CA GLU A 98 -5.53 -2.17 -12.92
C GLU A 98 -5.32 -1.36 -14.20
N ILE A 99 -5.55 -0.05 -14.13
CA ILE A 99 -5.36 0.85 -15.27
C ILE A 99 -3.88 0.99 -15.63
N LEU A 100 -3.02 1.18 -14.63
CA LEU A 100 -1.57 1.26 -14.84
C LEU A 100 -1.00 -0.03 -15.45
N GLU A 101 -1.54 -1.19 -15.11
CA GLU A 101 -1.15 -2.47 -15.71
C GLU A 101 -1.49 -2.52 -17.21
N LYS A 102 -2.65 -1.98 -17.58
CA LYS A 102 -3.16 -1.94 -18.96
C LYS A 102 -2.69 -0.71 -19.77
N ARG A 103 -1.85 0.16 -19.22
CA ARG A 103 -1.47 1.45 -19.83
C ARG A 103 -0.94 1.34 -21.27
N ASN A 104 -0.23 0.26 -21.58
CA ASN A 104 0.32 0.04 -22.92
C ASN A 104 -0.78 -0.14 -23.99
N GLN A 105 -1.98 -0.60 -23.61
CA GLN A 105 -3.12 -0.75 -24.53
C GLN A 105 -3.60 0.61 -25.04
N HIS A 106 -3.39 1.68 -24.26
CA HIS A 106 -3.79 3.05 -24.60
C HIS A 106 -2.72 3.81 -25.41
N LYS A 107 -1.57 3.19 -25.69
CA LYS A 107 -0.46 3.80 -26.50
C LYS A 107 0.01 5.17 -25.98
N ILE A 108 -0.03 5.37 -24.67
CA ILE A 108 0.31 6.66 -24.04
C ILE A 108 1.83 6.83 -23.79
N GLY A 109 2.63 5.80 -24.07
CA GLY A 109 4.10 5.87 -23.98
C GLY A 109 4.63 5.64 -22.57
N LYS A 110 5.88 6.08 -22.33
CA LYS A 110 6.56 5.94 -21.04
C LYS A 110 6.10 7.00 -20.05
N LEU A 111 6.22 6.70 -18.77
CA LEU A 111 6.00 7.66 -17.69
C LEU A 111 7.07 8.77 -17.78
N ILE A 112 6.67 10.00 -17.62
CA ILE A 112 7.55 11.18 -17.51
C ILE A 112 7.54 11.69 -16.07
N TYR A 113 6.35 11.87 -15.52
CA TYR A 113 6.17 12.43 -14.19
C TYR A 113 4.93 11.86 -13.52
N ALA A 114 4.97 11.72 -12.20
CA ALA A 114 3.76 11.47 -11.42
C ALA A 114 3.71 12.31 -10.14
N ASN A 115 2.49 12.67 -9.73
CA ASN A 115 2.24 13.37 -8.47
C ASN A 115 1.08 12.71 -7.73
N LEU A 116 1.36 12.19 -6.54
CA LEU A 116 0.44 11.40 -5.73
C LEU A 116 0.18 12.13 -4.41
N ILE A 117 -1.01 12.69 -4.26
CA ILE A 117 -1.41 13.47 -3.09
C ILE A 117 -2.50 12.73 -2.33
N THR A 118 -2.30 12.53 -1.03
CA THR A 118 -3.31 11.96 -0.13
C THR A 118 -3.38 12.73 1.17
N SER A 119 -4.56 13.19 1.53
CA SER A 119 -4.86 13.77 2.83
C SER A 119 -6.13 13.18 3.42
N HIS A 120 -6.28 13.12 4.74
CA HIS A 120 -7.51 12.59 5.34
C HIS A 120 -7.85 13.11 6.74
N GLY A 121 -7.34 14.23 7.14
CA GLY A 121 -7.79 14.99 8.31
C GLY A 121 -7.76 14.24 9.65
N LEU A 122 -6.94 13.19 9.80
CA LEU A 122 -6.89 12.46 11.06
C LEU A 122 -6.35 13.32 12.20
N ALA A 123 -5.37 14.18 11.92
CA ALA A 123 -4.75 15.04 12.91
C ALA A 123 -5.66 16.22 13.34
N LEU A 124 -6.74 16.47 12.60
CA LEU A 124 -7.76 17.46 12.97
C LEU A 124 -8.74 16.96 14.04
N LYS A 125 -8.71 15.65 14.33
CA LYS A 125 -9.58 15.03 15.33
C LYS A 125 -8.95 15.12 16.72
N LYS A 126 -9.74 15.46 17.75
CA LYS A 126 -9.28 15.53 19.16
C LYS A 126 -8.62 14.23 19.63
N GLU A 127 -9.12 13.08 19.19
CA GLU A 127 -8.62 11.77 19.56
C GLU A 127 -7.25 11.45 18.94
N TYR A 128 -6.76 12.24 17.99
CA TYR A 128 -5.46 12.02 17.37
C TYR A 128 -4.33 12.03 18.38
N LYS A 129 -4.39 12.88 19.41
CA LYS A 129 -3.39 12.94 20.51
C LYS A 129 -3.14 11.58 21.15
N ASN A 130 -4.18 10.75 21.28
CA ASN A 130 -4.12 9.42 21.88
C ASN A 130 -3.96 8.30 20.84
N ASN A 131 -3.85 8.63 19.56
CA ASN A 131 -3.69 7.66 18.48
C ASN A 131 -2.24 7.16 18.45
N TRP A 132 -2.03 5.87 18.15
CA TRP A 132 -0.69 5.32 18.02
C TRP A 132 0.12 6.00 16.90
N ARG A 133 -0.54 6.57 15.89
CA ARG A 133 0.09 7.29 14.77
C ARG A 133 0.68 8.65 15.16
N SER A 134 0.20 9.25 16.25
CA SER A 134 0.76 10.49 16.79
C SER A 134 1.96 10.26 17.71
N ASN A 135 2.34 8.99 17.95
CA ASN A 135 3.38 8.61 18.91
C ASN A 135 4.63 8.09 18.17
N LEU A 136 5.75 8.79 18.30
CA LEU A 136 7.02 8.48 17.63
C LEU A 136 7.55 7.07 17.96
N LYS A 137 7.38 6.59 19.21
CA LYS A 137 7.80 5.22 19.58
C LYS A 137 6.98 4.13 18.92
N LYS A 138 5.74 4.42 18.49
CA LYS A 138 4.83 3.46 17.86
C LYS A 138 4.79 3.62 16.34
N SER A 139 5.02 4.83 15.84
CA SER A 139 5.05 5.18 14.43
C SER A 139 6.20 6.18 14.18
N PRO A 140 7.43 5.68 14.07
CA PRO A 140 8.64 6.52 14.03
C PRO A 140 8.72 7.40 12.78
N LYS A 141 8.04 7.05 11.71
CA LYS A 141 7.97 7.84 10.47
C LYS A 141 6.55 8.35 10.15
N GLY A 142 5.62 8.17 11.08
CA GLY A 142 4.27 8.72 11.02
C GLY A 142 3.51 8.35 9.74
N VAL A 143 2.95 9.37 9.07
CA VAL A 143 2.18 9.21 7.84
C VAL A 143 2.96 8.55 6.71
N TYR A 144 4.28 8.74 6.67
CA TYR A 144 5.16 8.17 5.65
C TYR A 144 5.12 6.63 5.64
N GLU A 145 5.30 5.99 6.79
CA GLU A 145 5.24 4.52 6.90
C GLU A 145 3.81 3.95 6.84
N VAL A 146 2.79 4.81 7.05
CA VAL A 146 1.40 4.34 7.11
C VAL A 146 0.66 4.56 5.81
N ILE A 147 0.81 5.72 5.16
CA ILE A 147 0.10 6.10 3.93
C ILE A 147 1.05 6.08 2.72
N SER A 148 2.17 6.81 2.79
CA SER A 148 3.05 6.95 1.62
C SER A 148 3.60 5.61 1.14
N ILE A 149 3.81 4.65 2.04
CA ILE A 149 4.25 3.29 1.67
C ILE A 149 3.35 2.60 0.64
N HIS A 150 2.04 2.86 0.64
CA HIS A 150 1.14 2.29 -0.36
C HIS A 150 1.42 2.82 -1.76
N TRP A 151 1.73 4.12 -1.86
CA TRP A 151 2.06 4.77 -3.12
C TRP A 151 3.46 4.41 -3.59
N ILE A 152 4.43 4.40 -2.68
CA ILE A 152 5.81 3.94 -2.95
C ILE A 152 5.78 2.51 -3.49
N ASP A 153 4.99 1.63 -2.85
CA ASP A 153 4.82 0.27 -3.32
C ASP A 153 4.16 0.19 -4.70
N LEU A 154 3.12 0.99 -4.95
CA LEU A 154 2.46 1.05 -6.25
C LEU A 154 3.41 1.48 -7.37
N ILE A 155 4.23 2.52 -7.13
CA ILE A 155 5.25 2.98 -8.08
C ILE A 155 6.32 1.90 -8.29
N ASN A 156 6.82 1.30 -7.20
CA ASN A 156 7.79 0.20 -7.31
C ASN A 156 7.23 -0.98 -8.10
N PHE A 157 5.95 -1.30 -7.93
CA PHE A 157 5.29 -2.43 -8.60
C PHE A 157 5.12 -2.22 -10.11
N HIS A 158 4.76 -1.00 -10.57
CA HIS A 158 4.46 -0.71 -11.98
C HIS A 158 5.62 -0.15 -12.78
N PHE A 159 6.56 0.57 -12.13
CA PHE A 159 7.62 1.32 -12.79
C PHE A 159 9.02 0.98 -12.28
N ASN A 160 9.12 0.21 -11.19
CA ASN A 160 10.32 0.07 -10.37
C ASN A 160 10.77 1.42 -9.77
N ILE A 161 11.67 1.35 -8.81
CA ILE A 161 12.29 2.53 -8.20
C ILE A 161 13.79 2.33 -8.30
N ASP A 162 14.47 3.31 -8.87
CA ASP A 162 15.92 3.37 -8.96
C ASP A 162 16.49 4.06 -7.72
N ASP A 163 15.98 5.25 -7.43
CA ASP A 163 16.40 6.06 -6.30
C ASP A 163 15.20 6.69 -5.57
N ILE A 164 15.37 6.97 -4.28
CA ILE A 164 14.40 7.64 -3.43
C ILE A 164 15.10 8.63 -2.52
N GLU A 165 14.71 9.90 -2.60
CA GLU A 165 15.28 10.92 -1.75
C GLU A 165 14.89 10.74 -0.29
N LYS A 166 15.69 11.36 0.60
CA LYS A 166 15.35 11.43 2.01
C LYS A 166 14.01 12.15 2.19
N PRO A 167 12.99 11.51 2.80
CA PRO A 167 11.69 12.14 2.93
C PRO A 167 11.72 13.36 3.85
N LYS A 168 11.00 14.41 3.45
CA LYS A 168 10.69 15.55 4.32
C LYS A 168 9.53 15.15 5.23
N LEU A 169 9.82 14.99 6.54
CA LEU A 169 8.85 14.57 7.56
C LEU A 169 8.56 15.75 8.49
N LEU A 170 7.30 16.11 8.66
CA LEU A 170 6.87 17.25 9.46
C LEU A 170 5.76 16.86 10.43
N ASN A 171 5.76 17.46 11.60
CA ASN A 171 4.61 17.50 12.50
C ASN A 171 3.93 18.87 12.38
N ARG A 172 3.02 19.01 11.42
CA ARG A 172 2.34 20.28 11.09
C ARG A 172 1.21 20.59 12.04
N SER A 173 0.57 19.58 12.62
CA SER A 173 -0.52 19.79 13.58
C SER A 173 -0.03 20.17 14.96
N GLY A 174 1.23 19.95 15.30
CA GLY A 174 1.75 20.07 16.67
C GLY A 174 1.18 19.04 17.64
N VAL A 175 0.38 18.08 17.17
CA VAL A 175 -0.29 17.07 18.02
C VAL A 175 0.53 15.79 18.10
N GLY A 176 0.94 15.42 19.32
CA GLY A 176 1.83 14.29 19.55
C GLY A 176 3.28 14.61 19.15
N ASN A 177 4.08 13.58 18.95
CA ASN A 177 5.50 13.72 18.62
C ASN A 177 5.94 12.93 17.38
N SER A 178 4.99 12.33 16.66
CA SER A 178 5.25 11.68 15.37
C SER A 178 4.90 12.60 14.19
N PHE A 179 5.21 12.19 12.97
CA PHE A 179 5.05 13.01 11.77
C PHE A 179 3.66 12.78 11.14
N ASP A 180 2.94 13.87 10.92
CA ASP A 180 1.62 13.86 10.29
C ASP A 180 1.64 14.25 8.80
N THR A 181 2.78 14.75 8.32
CA THR A 181 2.97 15.20 6.94
C THR A 181 4.30 14.70 6.40
N SER A 182 4.29 14.21 5.16
CA SER A 182 5.46 13.71 4.46
C SER A 182 5.45 14.10 2.99
N LEU A 183 6.63 14.40 2.46
CA LEU A 183 6.89 14.56 1.03
C LEU A 183 8.15 13.78 0.69
N VAL A 184 8.11 13.01 -0.39
CA VAL A 184 9.28 12.30 -0.92
C VAL A 184 9.27 12.35 -2.44
N GLU A 185 10.45 12.51 -3.01
CA GLU A 185 10.72 12.39 -4.44
C GLU A 185 11.37 11.04 -4.75
N ILE A 186 10.93 10.44 -5.85
CA ILE A 186 11.32 9.11 -6.30
C ILE A 186 11.75 9.23 -7.76
N LYS A 187 12.83 8.56 -8.11
CA LYS A 187 13.31 8.39 -9.48
C LYS A 187 13.15 6.95 -9.93
N THR A 188 12.60 6.78 -11.13
CA THR A 188 12.48 5.46 -11.76
C THR A 188 13.70 5.17 -12.65
N PRO A 189 13.98 3.92 -13.07
CA PRO A 189 15.06 3.58 -13.98
C PRO A 189 15.00 4.33 -15.31
N ASP A 190 13.80 4.68 -15.79
CA ASP A 190 13.59 5.49 -17.00
C ASP A 190 13.74 7.00 -16.75
N SER A 191 14.32 7.40 -15.61
CA SER A 191 14.50 8.80 -15.17
C SER A 191 13.22 9.59 -14.96
N SER A 192 12.06 8.94 -14.86
CA SER A 192 10.81 9.62 -14.49
C SER A 192 10.84 10.07 -13.03
N LEU A 193 10.29 11.24 -12.75
CA LEU A 193 10.19 11.80 -11.40
C LEU A 193 8.81 11.56 -10.83
N VAL A 194 8.75 11.14 -9.57
CA VAL A 194 7.49 10.88 -8.87
C VAL A 194 7.49 11.56 -7.51
N ASN A 195 6.52 12.43 -7.27
CA ASN A 195 6.29 13.05 -5.97
C ASN A 195 5.19 12.32 -5.21
N VAL A 196 5.45 11.96 -3.96
CA VAL A 196 4.46 11.38 -3.05
C VAL A 196 4.29 12.29 -1.84
N PHE A 197 3.13 12.93 -1.74
CA PHE A 197 2.73 13.75 -0.61
C PHE A 197 1.63 13.07 0.18
N SER A 198 1.79 12.97 1.49
CA SER A 198 0.76 12.43 2.37
C SER A 198 0.64 13.26 3.64
N THR A 199 -0.59 13.57 4.08
CA THR A 199 -0.81 14.30 5.31
C THR A 199 -2.05 13.84 6.07
N TYR A 200 -1.97 13.89 7.41
CA TYR A 200 -3.12 13.77 8.32
C TYR A 200 -3.70 15.13 8.70
N ASN A 201 -3.00 16.23 8.36
CA ASN A 201 -3.34 17.59 8.81
C ASN A 201 -3.96 18.43 7.69
N SER A 202 -4.92 17.87 6.96
CA SER A 202 -5.71 18.58 5.94
C SER A 202 -7.03 17.86 5.72
N ALA A 203 -8.01 18.54 5.12
CA ALA A 203 -9.25 17.92 4.65
C ALA A 203 -8.96 16.72 3.76
N TYR A 204 -9.94 15.80 3.68
CA TYR A 204 -9.80 14.64 2.82
C TYR A 204 -9.63 15.04 1.34
N SER A 205 -8.58 14.53 0.71
CA SER A 205 -8.36 14.66 -0.73
C SER A 205 -7.48 13.52 -1.23
N LYS A 206 -7.80 13.01 -2.41
CA LYS A 206 -6.98 12.05 -3.13
C LYS A 206 -6.84 12.52 -4.56
N ARG A 207 -5.62 12.86 -4.96
CA ARG A 207 -5.29 13.29 -6.32
C ARG A 207 -4.10 12.50 -6.80
N LEU A 208 -4.27 11.78 -7.91
CA LEU A 208 -3.24 11.01 -8.56
C LEU A 208 -3.10 11.54 -9.99
N PHE A 209 -1.89 11.88 -10.37
CA PHE A 209 -1.59 12.38 -11.69
C PHE A 209 -0.37 11.65 -12.25
N PHE A 210 -0.51 11.06 -13.42
CA PHE A 210 0.54 10.35 -14.12
C PHE A 210 0.62 10.95 -15.54
N LEU A 211 1.71 11.62 -15.85
CA LEU A 211 2.01 12.20 -17.14
C LEU A 211 2.90 11.23 -17.93
N PHE A 212 2.43 10.83 -19.08
CA PHE A 212 3.14 9.96 -20.02
C PHE A 212 3.53 10.76 -21.27
N GLU A 213 4.44 10.22 -22.11
CA GLU A 213 4.88 10.85 -23.36
C GLU A 213 3.71 11.30 -24.24
N ASN A 214 2.64 10.50 -24.35
CA ASN A 214 1.51 10.75 -25.24
C ASN A 214 0.15 10.75 -24.52
N GLY A 215 0.12 10.83 -23.19
CA GLY A 215 -1.15 10.78 -22.50
C GLY A 215 -1.07 11.06 -21.01
N ILE A 216 -2.23 11.00 -20.37
CA ILE A 216 -2.41 11.31 -18.96
C ILE A 216 -3.34 10.27 -18.35
N ILE A 217 -2.98 9.75 -17.18
CA ILE A 217 -3.88 9.04 -16.27
C ILE A 217 -4.01 9.90 -15.02
N GLU A 218 -5.23 10.28 -14.68
CA GLU A 218 -5.47 11.12 -13.50
C GLU A 218 -6.67 10.66 -12.70
N GLN A 219 -6.56 10.72 -11.39
CA GLN A 219 -7.70 10.61 -10.49
C GLN A 219 -7.82 11.92 -9.70
N ILE A 220 -8.94 12.60 -9.86
CA ILE A 220 -9.31 13.76 -9.06
C ILE A 220 -10.58 13.40 -8.32
N ASP A 221 -10.46 13.30 -6.99
CA ASP A 221 -11.54 12.85 -6.10
C ASP A 221 -12.13 11.51 -6.59
N ASN A 222 -13.38 11.50 -7.01
CA ASN A 222 -14.11 10.29 -7.41
C ASN A 222 -14.10 10.01 -8.93
N ILE A 223 -13.32 10.76 -9.72
CA ILE A 223 -13.23 10.55 -11.17
C ILE A 223 -11.81 10.13 -11.53
N LEU A 224 -11.68 8.98 -12.18
CA LEU A 224 -10.44 8.47 -12.76
C LEU A 224 -10.57 8.51 -14.27
N SER A 225 -9.67 9.22 -14.95
CA SER A 225 -9.70 9.42 -16.40
C SER A 225 -8.38 9.04 -17.07
N ILE A 226 -8.50 8.59 -18.31
CA ILE A 226 -7.39 8.28 -19.21
C ILE A 226 -7.53 9.15 -20.44
N ARG A 227 -6.46 9.88 -20.79
CA ARG A 227 -6.38 10.76 -21.96
C ARG A 227 -5.19 10.40 -22.82
N GLY A 228 -5.35 10.50 -24.15
CA GLY A 228 -4.32 10.21 -25.14
C GLY A 228 -4.80 9.29 -26.25
N PRO A 229 -3.94 8.79 -27.18
CA PRO A 229 -2.65 9.39 -27.49
C PRO A 229 -2.80 10.82 -28.03
N ALA A 230 -1.78 11.65 -27.80
CA ALA A 230 -1.84 13.07 -28.12
C ALA A 230 -1.54 13.36 -29.60
N ILE A 231 -2.38 14.19 -30.22
CA ILE A 231 -1.97 15.04 -31.35
C ILE A 231 -1.62 16.36 -30.70
N ASN A 232 -0.32 16.66 -30.58
CA ASN A 232 0.15 17.77 -29.75
C ASN A 232 -0.19 19.16 -30.30
N LEU A 233 -0.38 19.30 -31.63
CA LEU A 233 -0.68 20.56 -32.29
C LEU A 233 -1.93 20.43 -33.15
N ASP A 234 -2.71 21.49 -33.25
CA ASP A 234 -3.76 21.62 -34.25
C ASP A 234 -3.20 22.14 -35.59
N LYS A 235 -4.07 22.27 -36.59
CA LYS A 235 -3.69 22.78 -37.93
C LYS A 235 -3.12 24.23 -37.93
N ARG A 236 -3.35 24.95 -36.82
CA ARG A 236 -2.87 26.35 -36.67
C ARG A 236 -1.61 26.40 -35.78
N GLY A 237 -1.08 25.27 -35.35
CA GLY A 237 0.12 25.21 -34.51
C GLY A 237 -0.14 25.42 -33.00
N PHE A 238 -1.39 25.42 -32.52
CA PHE A 238 -1.70 25.52 -31.09
C PHE A 238 -1.64 24.17 -30.42
N PHE A 239 -1.16 24.15 -29.17
CA PHE A 239 -1.12 22.93 -28.36
C PHE A 239 -2.52 22.42 -28.07
N LYS A 240 -2.72 21.11 -28.23
CA LYS A 240 -3.96 20.41 -27.96
C LYS A 240 -3.84 19.52 -26.73
N LYS A 241 -4.87 19.57 -25.88
CA LYS A 241 -5.01 18.58 -24.79
C LYS A 241 -5.31 17.19 -25.35
N PRO A 242 -4.74 16.11 -24.79
CA PRO A 242 -5.09 14.74 -25.16
C PRO A 242 -6.59 14.49 -25.03
N LYS A 243 -7.17 13.75 -25.97
CA LYS A 243 -8.57 13.38 -25.92
C LYS A 243 -8.86 12.45 -24.75
N LEU A 244 -10.04 12.55 -24.16
CA LEU A 244 -10.54 11.59 -23.20
C LEU A 244 -10.76 10.24 -23.91
N ILE A 245 -10.11 9.17 -23.42
CA ILE A 245 -10.31 7.79 -23.90
C ILE A 245 -11.34 7.10 -23.03
N GLU A 246 -11.13 7.14 -21.73
CA GLU A 246 -11.97 6.45 -20.74
C GLU A 246 -12.15 7.31 -19.49
N SER A 247 -13.26 7.15 -18.81
CA SER A 247 -13.55 7.77 -17.52
C SER A 247 -14.33 6.80 -16.62
N TYR A 248 -13.95 6.76 -15.35
CA TYR A 248 -14.55 5.91 -14.33
C TYR A 248 -14.97 6.73 -13.12
N LYS A 249 -16.19 6.54 -12.66
CA LYS A 249 -16.63 7.05 -11.35
C LYS A 249 -16.16 6.09 -10.27
N ILE A 250 -15.31 6.55 -9.38
CA ILE A 250 -14.70 5.77 -8.30
C ILE A 250 -15.34 6.15 -6.98
N ASN A 251 -15.93 5.18 -6.28
CA ASN A 251 -16.16 5.34 -4.85
C ASN A 251 -14.92 4.87 -4.11
N GLU A 252 -14.16 5.79 -3.52
CA GLU A 252 -12.84 5.50 -2.95
C GLU A 252 -12.88 4.53 -1.78
N ASN A 253 -13.93 4.59 -0.95
CA ASN A 253 -14.11 3.63 0.14
C ASN A 253 -14.36 2.22 -0.39
N ASN A 254 -15.15 2.10 -1.46
CA ASN A 254 -15.42 0.83 -2.12
C ASN A 254 -14.18 0.33 -2.85
N ASP A 255 -13.43 1.19 -3.54
CA ASP A 255 -12.18 0.82 -4.20
C ASP A 255 -11.15 0.27 -3.19
N TYR A 256 -11.00 0.95 -2.03
CA TYR A 256 -10.16 0.46 -0.94
C TYR A 256 -10.63 -0.90 -0.39
N ASN A 257 -11.94 -1.06 -0.12
CA ASN A 257 -12.48 -2.31 0.39
C ASN A 257 -12.37 -3.44 -0.65
N ASN A 258 -12.62 -3.15 -1.91
CA ASN A 258 -12.48 -4.10 -3.02
C ASN A 258 -11.02 -4.51 -3.23
N SER A 259 -10.07 -3.57 -3.16
CA SER A 259 -8.65 -3.89 -3.26
C SER A 259 -8.18 -4.81 -2.14
N LEU A 260 -8.65 -4.57 -0.91
CA LEU A 260 -8.37 -5.44 0.23
C LEU A 260 -9.03 -6.83 0.06
N GLU A 261 -10.27 -6.89 -0.39
CA GLU A 261 -10.97 -8.16 -0.65
C GLU A 261 -10.28 -8.95 -1.77
N LYS A 262 -9.87 -8.31 -2.87
CA LYS A 262 -9.10 -8.93 -3.95
C LYS A 262 -7.75 -9.47 -3.47
N SER A 263 -7.03 -8.71 -2.64
CA SER A 263 -5.76 -9.12 -2.04
C SER A 263 -5.93 -10.37 -1.16
N ILE A 264 -6.96 -10.40 -0.31
CA ILE A 264 -7.27 -11.57 0.53
C ILE A 264 -7.70 -12.76 -0.34
N THR A 265 -8.51 -12.53 -1.37
CA THR A 265 -8.95 -13.60 -2.29
C THR A 265 -7.76 -14.20 -3.03
N PHE A 266 -6.86 -13.38 -3.55
CA PHE A 266 -5.62 -13.85 -4.18
C PHE A 266 -4.82 -14.75 -3.23
N PHE A 267 -4.65 -14.31 -1.98
CA PHE A 267 -3.97 -15.11 -0.96
C PHE A 267 -4.67 -16.44 -0.70
N LEU A 268 -5.99 -16.42 -0.48
CA LEU A 268 -6.77 -17.61 -0.16
C LEU A 268 -6.85 -18.61 -1.32
N ASN A 269 -6.88 -18.16 -2.56
CA ASN A 269 -6.83 -19.04 -3.73
C ASN A 269 -5.52 -19.82 -3.77
N LYS A 270 -4.36 -19.16 -3.55
CA LYS A 270 -3.05 -19.83 -3.45
C LYS A 270 -3.03 -20.89 -2.33
N VAL A 271 -3.65 -20.58 -1.19
CA VAL A 271 -3.79 -21.55 -0.09
C VAL A 271 -4.63 -22.75 -0.50
N LYS A 272 -5.80 -22.52 -1.13
CA LYS A 272 -6.73 -23.58 -1.58
C LYS A 272 -6.07 -24.50 -2.59
N GLU A 273 -5.32 -23.93 -3.54
CA GLU A 273 -4.59 -24.64 -4.56
C GLU A 273 -3.28 -25.28 -4.05
N LYS A 274 -2.95 -25.07 -2.76
CA LYS A 274 -1.68 -25.49 -2.12
C LYS A 274 -0.43 -24.98 -2.85
N GLU A 275 -0.57 -23.86 -3.56
CA GLU A 275 0.50 -23.23 -4.32
C GLU A 275 1.38 -22.31 -3.48
N PHE A 276 2.61 -22.15 -3.90
CA PHE A 276 3.54 -21.21 -3.29
C PHE A 276 3.44 -19.82 -3.91
N PHE A 277 3.74 -18.79 -3.10
CA PHE A 277 3.88 -17.44 -3.63
C PHE A 277 5.16 -17.31 -4.44
N ASN A 278 5.07 -16.56 -5.55
CA ASN A 278 6.24 -16.22 -6.33
C ASN A 278 7.23 -15.38 -5.50
N LYS A 279 8.50 -15.80 -5.49
CA LYS A 279 9.60 -15.08 -4.81
C LYS A 279 9.70 -13.61 -5.25
N LYS A 280 9.31 -13.30 -6.48
CA LYS A 280 9.26 -11.93 -7.00
C LYS A 280 8.32 -11.03 -6.18
N LEU A 281 7.11 -11.52 -5.84
CA LEU A 281 6.16 -10.76 -5.00
C LEU A 281 6.71 -10.47 -3.60
N PHE A 282 7.37 -11.45 -3.01
CA PHE A 282 8.04 -11.28 -1.71
C PHE A 282 9.16 -10.24 -1.81
N ASN A 283 10.03 -10.34 -2.82
CA ASN A 283 11.14 -9.41 -3.02
C ASN A 283 10.63 -7.98 -3.29
N PHE A 284 9.57 -7.81 -4.06
CA PHE A 284 8.94 -6.50 -4.25
C PHE A 284 8.44 -5.90 -2.94
N ALA A 285 7.79 -6.71 -2.10
CA ALA A 285 7.32 -6.25 -0.80
C ALA A 285 8.49 -5.82 0.11
N LEU A 286 9.59 -6.57 0.10
CA LEU A 286 10.80 -6.21 0.85
C LEU A 286 11.50 -4.98 0.27
N LYS A 287 11.54 -4.82 -1.05
CA LYS A 287 12.06 -3.61 -1.69
C LYS A 287 11.23 -2.39 -1.29
N SER A 288 9.91 -2.44 -1.40
CA SER A 288 9.03 -1.35 -0.97
C SER A 288 9.20 -1.02 0.53
N ASN A 289 9.43 -2.04 1.37
CA ASN A 289 9.73 -1.82 2.79
C ASN A 289 11.10 -1.18 3.00
N SER A 290 12.14 -1.58 2.25
CA SER A 290 13.49 -1.00 2.38
C SER A 290 13.51 0.50 2.04
N LEU A 291 12.70 0.92 1.07
CA LEU A 291 12.60 2.31 0.64
C LEU A 291 12.02 3.26 1.70
N ILE A 292 11.37 2.72 2.71
CA ILE A 292 10.85 3.52 3.82
C ILE A 292 11.65 3.37 5.12
N LEU A 293 12.68 2.51 5.16
CA LEU A 293 13.54 2.30 6.34
C LEU A 293 14.77 3.18 6.32
#